data_3d76b249f66f7e11f6d584fb10cc0827
#
_entry.id   3d76b249f66f7e11f6d584fb10cc0827
#
_cell.length_a   1.000
_cell.length_b   1.000
_cell.length_c   1.000
_cell.angle_alpha   90.00
_cell.angle_beta   90.00
_cell.angle_gamma   90.00
#
_symmetry.space_group_name_H-M   'P 1'
#
loop_
_entity.id
_entity.type
_entity.pdbx_description
1 polymer ?
#
loop_
_entity_poly.entity_id
_entity_poly.type
_entity_poly.pdbx_seq_one_letter_code
_entity_poly.pdbx_strand_id
1 'polypeptide(L)'
;MQQLTPHRERDCNAARGARASLARKLAGGIVLGLALAAAGCGFHLQGAGSLPASMARTYVDTERPHSEFLQTLTDVLRQRGAEVLDAPAEGAAVLDITVDETGQRVLSVSARNIPREYEVYYAVTFSLRVGAESLINDESLVVTRAYTYDETQVLAKAAEEEILREALASDLARRVMQRIQALGATAALPPR
;
A
#
# COMPACT_ATOMS: atom_id res chain seq x y z
N MET A 1 61.13 11.06 62.11
CA MET A 1 61.09 11.59 60.76
C MET A 1 60.92 10.39 59.83
N GLN A 2 59.70 10.08 59.37
CA GLN A 2 59.45 9.00 58.44
C GLN A 2 58.70 9.57 57.26
N GLN A 3 59.33 9.57 56.10
CA GLN A 3 58.73 9.93 54.79
C GLN A 3 57.82 8.79 54.29
N LEU A 4 56.53 9.08 54.24
CA LEU A 4 55.54 8.20 53.59
C LEU A 4 55.58 8.45 52.08
N THR A 5 55.82 7.37 51.36
CA THR A 5 55.94 7.31 49.90
C THR A 5 54.57 7.45 49.18
N PRO A 6 54.49 8.25 48.10
CA PRO A 6 53.27 8.40 47.30
C PRO A 6 53.19 7.39 46.16
N HIS A 7 53.09 6.09 46.46
CA HIS A 7 53.07 5.06 45.40
C HIS A 7 51.71 4.41 45.14
N ARG A 8 50.71 4.74 45.96
CA ARG A 8 49.40 3.99 45.93
C ARG A 8 48.30 4.67 45.10
N GLU A 9 48.46 5.93 44.71
CA GLU A 9 47.43 6.65 43.94
C GLU A 9 47.51 6.48 42.42
N ARG A 10 48.67 6.12 41.88
CA ARG A 10 48.87 5.96 40.42
C ARG A 10 48.22 4.69 39.86
N ASP A 11 48.13 3.63 40.65
CA ASP A 11 47.57 2.35 40.17
C ASP A 11 46.03 2.34 40.07
N CYS A 12 45.36 3.16 40.89
CA CYS A 12 43.88 3.27 40.80
C CYS A 12 43.39 4.04 39.58
N ASN A 13 44.17 5.02 39.06
CA ASN A 13 43.76 5.77 37.87
C ASN A 13 44.01 5.02 36.58
N ALA A 14 45.03 4.18 36.51
CA ALA A 14 45.30 3.32 35.35
C ALA A 14 44.19 2.27 35.13
N ALA A 15 43.68 1.68 36.22
CA ALA A 15 42.61 0.67 36.15
C ALA A 15 41.24 1.27 35.74
N ARG A 16 40.93 2.54 36.09
CA ARG A 16 39.73 3.23 35.64
C ARG A 16 39.79 3.60 34.15
N GLY A 17 40.96 4.04 33.64
CA GLY A 17 41.15 4.35 32.23
C GLY A 17 41.01 3.12 31.32
N ALA A 18 41.53 1.97 31.75
CA ALA A 18 41.44 0.73 31.00
C ALA A 18 40.00 0.21 30.91
N ARG A 19 39.21 0.32 31.98
CA ARG A 19 37.80 -0.09 32.00
C ARG A 19 36.93 0.83 31.15
N ALA A 20 37.19 2.13 31.14
CA ALA A 20 36.45 3.08 30.31
C ALA A 20 36.72 2.89 28.80
N SER A 21 37.98 2.55 28.43
CA SER A 21 38.32 2.25 27.02
C SER A 21 37.71 0.94 26.52
N LEU A 22 37.68 -0.07 27.37
CA LEU A 22 37.06 -1.35 27.05
C LEU A 22 35.52 -1.22 26.87
N ALA A 23 34.87 -0.46 27.75
CA ALA A 23 33.43 -0.19 27.66
C ALA A 23 33.07 0.60 26.39
N ARG A 24 33.91 1.58 25.97
CA ARG A 24 33.70 2.29 24.68
C ARG A 24 33.86 1.39 23.47
N LYS A 25 34.81 0.47 23.46
CA LYS A 25 35.04 -0.47 22.36
C LYS A 25 33.89 -1.48 22.27
N LEU A 26 33.39 -1.98 23.41
CA LEU A 26 32.24 -2.88 23.46
C LEU A 26 30.95 -2.17 23.01
N ALA A 27 30.71 -0.93 23.44
CA ALA A 27 29.57 -0.13 23.00
C ALA A 27 29.62 0.16 21.49
N GLY A 28 30.80 0.50 20.94
CA GLY A 28 31.02 0.70 19.52
C GLY A 28 30.76 -0.59 18.70
N GLY A 29 31.17 -1.75 19.20
CA GLY A 29 30.94 -3.06 18.57
C GLY A 29 29.47 -3.43 18.55
N ILE A 30 28.71 -3.15 19.61
CA ILE A 30 27.27 -3.41 19.68
C ILE A 30 26.49 -2.50 18.70
N VAL A 31 26.83 -1.22 18.64
CA VAL A 31 26.17 -0.28 17.70
C VAL A 31 26.46 -0.66 16.25
N LEU A 32 27.70 -1.03 15.93
CA LEU A 32 28.07 -1.49 14.59
C LEU A 32 27.36 -2.81 14.23
N GLY A 33 27.28 -3.76 15.17
CA GLY A 33 26.54 -5.01 14.99
C GLY A 33 25.03 -4.80 14.75
N LEU A 34 24.42 -3.86 15.48
CA LEU A 34 23.01 -3.49 15.31
C LEU A 34 22.75 -2.81 13.95
N ALA A 35 23.68 -1.95 13.50
CA ALA A 35 23.61 -1.29 12.20
C ALA A 35 23.73 -2.29 11.03
N LEU A 36 24.62 -3.28 11.15
CA LEU A 36 24.73 -4.36 10.15
C LEU A 36 23.53 -5.29 10.14
N ALA A 37 22.94 -5.59 11.29
CA ALA A 37 21.71 -6.39 11.39
C ALA A 37 20.50 -5.66 10.76
N ALA A 38 20.41 -4.33 10.90
CA ALA A 38 19.38 -3.52 10.26
C ALA A 38 19.54 -3.45 8.72
N ALA A 39 20.76 -3.47 8.21
CA ALA A 39 21.03 -3.52 6.77
C ALA A 39 20.73 -4.90 6.14
N GLY A 40 20.78 -5.98 6.93
CA GLY A 40 20.50 -7.35 6.47
C GLY A 40 19.01 -7.74 6.47
N CYS A 41 18.16 -7.00 7.16
CA CYS A 41 16.73 -7.21 7.10
C CYS A 41 16.17 -6.64 5.80
N GLY A 42 16.20 -7.29 4.68
CA GLY A 42 15.72 -6.87 3.34
C GLY A 42 14.37 -6.10 3.28
N PHE A 43 14.15 -5.18 4.19
CA PHE A 43 13.06 -4.20 4.19
C PHE A 43 13.33 -3.20 3.06
N HIS A 44 12.91 -3.55 1.87
CA HIS A 44 12.70 -2.55 0.84
C HIS A 44 11.44 -1.79 1.20
N LEU A 45 11.59 -0.49 1.45
CA LEU A 45 10.45 0.42 1.42
C LEU A 45 9.82 0.23 0.04
N GLN A 46 8.65 -0.39 -0.01
CA GLN A 46 7.89 -0.54 -1.25
C GLN A 46 7.45 0.87 -1.65
N GLY A 47 8.34 1.58 -2.31
CA GLY A 47 8.06 2.88 -2.90
C GLY A 47 6.88 2.72 -3.86
N ALA A 48 6.10 3.75 -4.04
CA ALA A 48 5.07 3.78 -5.06
C ALA A 48 5.75 3.41 -6.39
N GLY A 49 5.55 2.17 -6.87
CA GLY A 49 6.13 1.71 -8.12
C GLY A 49 5.80 2.72 -9.21
N SER A 50 6.77 3.09 -10.03
CA SER A 50 6.52 3.97 -11.16
C SER A 50 5.53 3.33 -12.12
N LEU A 51 4.67 4.14 -12.70
CA LEU A 51 3.85 3.71 -13.83
C LEU A 51 4.75 3.28 -14.99
N PRO A 52 4.37 2.26 -15.77
CA PRO A 52 5.01 1.99 -17.06
C PRO A 52 5.02 3.26 -17.92
N ALA A 53 6.11 3.52 -18.63
CA ALA A 53 6.23 4.71 -19.49
C ALA A 53 5.11 4.80 -20.55
N SER A 54 4.58 3.64 -20.98
CA SER A 54 3.43 3.54 -21.88
C SER A 54 2.12 4.10 -21.31
N MET A 55 2.03 4.28 -20.00
CA MET A 55 0.88 4.86 -19.30
C MET A 55 1.08 6.33 -18.89
N ALA A 56 2.16 6.99 -19.34
CA ALA A 56 2.38 8.41 -19.04
C ALA A 56 1.21 9.29 -19.51
N ARG A 57 0.51 8.88 -20.57
CA ARG A 57 -0.75 9.46 -21.03
C ARG A 57 -1.80 8.35 -21.04
N THR A 58 -2.84 8.50 -20.23
CA THR A 58 -3.87 7.47 -20.03
C THR A 58 -5.25 8.08 -20.20
N TYR A 59 -6.05 7.48 -21.04
CA TYR A 59 -7.48 7.72 -21.14
C TYR A 59 -8.21 6.60 -20.37
N VAL A 60 -9.16 6.97 -19.52
CA VAL A 60 -10.00 6.01 -18.79
C VAL A 60 -11.39 6.01 -19.43
N ASP A 61 -11.73 4.89 -20.05
CA ASP A 61 -13.05 4.65 -20.66
C ASP A 61 -13.98 4.01 -19.62
N THR A 62 -15.18 4.56 -19.42
CA THR A 62 -16.12 4.06 -18.43
C THR A 62 -17.53 4.58 -18.65
N GLU A 63 -18.53 3.76 -18.34
CA GLU A 63 -19.94 4.18 -18.32
C GLU A 63 -20.31 4.95 -17.04
N ARG A 64 -19.44 4.96 -16.00
CA ARG A 64 -19.71 5.58 -14.69
C ARG A 64 -18.66 6.64 -14.30
N PRO A 65 -18.65 7.80 -15.00
CA PRO A 65 -17.59 8.81 -14.84
C PRO A 65 -17.55 9.48 -13.45
N HIS A 66 -18.55 9.29 -12.63
CA HIS A 66 -18.66 9.93 -11.30
C HIS A 66 -18.62 8.92 -10.14
N SER A 67 -18.22 7.66 -10.38
CA SER A 67 -18.08 6.69 -9.31
C SER A 67 -16.91 7.04 -8.38
N GLU A 68 -17.02 6.66 -7.11
CA GLU A 68 -15.94 6.84 -6.11
C GLU A 68 -14.67 6.11 -6.52
N PHE A 69 -14.83 4.93 -7.09
CA PHE A 69 -13.69 4.15 -7.60
C PHE A 69 -12.95 4.92 -8.69
N LEU A 70 -13.67 5.47 -9.69
CA LEU A 70 -13.05 6.19 -10.79
C LEU A 70 -12.34 7.47 -10.31
N GLN A 71 -12.97 8.23 -9.42
CA GLN A 71 -12.35 9.43 -8.82
C GLN A 71 -11.03 9.06 -8.13
N THR A 72 -11.06 8.05 -7.26
CA THR A 72 -9.87 7.57 -6.55
C THR A 72 -8.80 7.04 -7.53
N LEU A 73 -9.20 6.27 -8.55
CA LEU A 73 -8.28 5.72 -9.54
C LEU A 73 -7.58 6.82 -10.33
N THR A 74 -8.33 7.81 -10.81
CA THR A 74 -7.77 8.93 -11.57
C THR A 74 -6.83 9.79 -10.72
N ASP A 75 -7.14 9.99 -9.45
CA ASP A 75 -6.27 10.70 -8.52
C ASP A 75 -4.96 9.91 -8.27
N VAL A 76 -5.05 8.61 -8.10
CA VAL A 76 -3.85 7.76 -7.95
C VAL A 76 -3.01 7.77 -9.23
N LEU A 77 -3.62 7.72 -10.43
CA LEU A 77 -2.92 7.83 -11.71
C LEU A 77 -2.15 9.17 -11.82
N ARG A 78 -2.82 10.30 -11.50
CA ARG A 78 -2.19 11.63 -11.51
C ARG A 78 -1.05 11.75 -10.49
N GLN A 79 -1.24 11.26 -9.26
CA GLN A 79 -0.22 11.24 -8.21
C GLN A 79 1.02 10.44 -8.63
N ARG A 80 0.86 9.46 -9.51
CA ARG A 80 1.96 8.65 -10.05
C ARG A 80 2.54 9.19 -11.36
N GLY A 81 2.13 10.38 -11.77
CA GLY A 81 2.69 11.12 -12.90
C GLY A 81 2.03 10.82 -14.23
N ALA A 82 0.86 10.14 -14.26
CA ALA A 82 0.10 10.02 -15.51
C ALA A 82 -0.68 11.31 -15.81
N GLU A 83 -0.67 11.71 -17.05
CA GLU A 83 -1.63 12.66 -17.61
C GLU A 83 -2.92 11.91 -17.95
N VAL A 84 -3.99 12.15 -17.15
CA VAL A 84 -5.30 11.55 -17.41
C VAL A 84 -6.02 12.42 -18.44
N LEU A 85 -6.34 11.81 -19.60
CA LEU A 85 -6.94 12.47 -20.73
C LEU A 85 -8.47 12.42 -20.66
N ASP A 86 -9.12 13.47 -21.16
CA ASP A 86 -10.59 13.56 -21.26
C ASP A 86 -11.15 12.82 -22.49
N ALA A 87 -10.30 12.48 -23.47
CA ALA A 87 -10.66 11.78 -24.67
C ALA A 87 -9.54 10.85 -25.14
N PRO A 88 -9.84 9.78 -25.90
CA PRO A 88 -8.84 8.90 -26.46
C PRO A 88 -7.91 9.68 -27.41
N ALA A 89 -6.59 9.41 -27.29
CA ALA A 89 -5.56 10.04 -28.11
C ALA A 89 -4.58 8.99 -28.65
N GLU A 90 -3.99 9.28 -29.80
CA GLU A 90 -3.00 8.41 -30.41
C GLU A 90 -1.77 8.25 -29.48
N GLY A 91 -1.34 7.00 -29.29
CA GLY A 91 -0.22 6.65 -28.41
C GLY A 91 -0.52 6.72 -26.90
N ALA A 92 -1.75 7.04 -26.50
CA ALA A 92 -2.18 6.95 -25.10
C ALA A 92 -2.56 5.52 -24.73
N ALA A 93 -2.36 5.17 -23.47
CA ALA A 93 -2.95 3.97 -22.88
C ALA A 93 -4.46 4.17 -22.74
N VAL A 94 -5.23 3.12 -23.00
CA VAL A 94 -6.68 3.09 -22.76
C VAL A 94 -6.95 2.08 -21.66
N LEU A 95 -7.42 2.58 -20.52
CA LEU A 95 -7.90 1.79 -19.40
C LEU A 95 -9.43 1.76 -19.48
N ASP A 96 -9.96 0.65 -19.91
CA ASP A 96 -11.39 0.42 -20.10
C ASP A 96 -11.98 -0.23 -18.84
N ILE A 97 -13.00 0.39 -18.23
CA ILE A 97 -13.71 -0.10 -17.06
C ILE A 97 -15.11 -0.55 -17.49
N THR A 98 -15.25 -1.84 -17.71
CA THR A 98 -16.51 -2.43 -18.19
C THR A 98 -17.50 -2.73 -17.08
N VAL A 99 -17.03 -3.00 -15.86
CA VAL A 99 -17.84 -3.17 -14.64
C VAL A 99 -17.31 -2.27 -13.56
N ASP A 100 -18.20 -1.50 -12.94
CA ASP A 100 -17.95 -0.65 -11.76
C ASP A 100 -19.21 -0.72 -10.90
N GLU A 101 -19.24 -1.63 -9.94
CA GLU A 101 -20.45 -2.01 -9.20
C GLU A 101 -20.17 -2.10 -7.70
N THR A 102 -21.02 -1.49 -6.89
CA THR A 102 -21.01 -1.63 -5.44
C THR A 102 -22.40 -1.98 -4.91
N GLY A 103 -22.44 -2.70 -3.82
CA GLY A 103 -23.70 -3.08 -3.18
C GLY A 103 -23.47 -3.72 -1.81
N GLN A 104 -24.58 -4.17 -1.23
CA GLN A 104 -24.55 -4.91 0.02
C GLN A 104 -25.40 -6.18 -0.06
N ARG A 105 -25.05 -7.17 0.75
CA ARG A 105 -25.80 -8.41 0.90
C ARG A 105 -25.84 -8.85 2.37
N VAL A 106 -26.93 -9.53 2.73
CA VAL A 106 -27.07 -10.10 4.07
C VAL A 106 -26.16 -11.32 4.21
N LEU A 107 -25.28 -11.32 5.22
CA LEU A 107 -24.43 -12.46 5.57
C LEU A 107 -25.09 -13.39 6.57
N SER A 108 -25.74 -12.83 7.58
CA SER A 108 -26.40 -13.63 8.63
C SER A 108 -27.70 -13.01 9.11
N VAL A 109 -28.58 -13.86 9.60
CA VAL A 109 -29.86 -13.47 10.21
C VAL A 109 -30.01 -14.10 11.58
N SER A 110 -30.78 -13.44 12.46
CA SER A 110 -31.15 -13.97 13.76
C SER A 110 -32.18 -15.11 13.62
N ALA A 111 -32.47 -15.81 14.74
CA ALA A 111 -33.54 -16.81 14.80
C ALA A 111 -34.94 -16.26 14.46
N ARG A 112 -35.13 -14.94 14.48
CA ARG A 112 -36.36 -14.23 14.08
C ARG A 112 -36.30 -13.71 12.64
N ASN A 113 -35.34 -14.16 11.83
CA ASN A 113 -35.11 -13.76 10.46
C ASN A 113 -34.81 -12.24 10.28
N ILE A 114 -34.21 -11.62 11.30
CA ILE A 114 -33.75 -10.23 11.27
C ILE A 114 -32.27 -10.23 10.89
N PRO A 115 -31.83 -9.43 9.89
CA PRO A 115 -30.43 -9.32 9.54
C PRO A 115 -29.54 -8.94 10.73
N ARG A 116 -28.40 -9.60 10.84
CA ARG A 116 -27.39 -9.36 11.90
C ARG A 116 -26.08 -8.85 11.33
N GLU A 117 -25.72 -9.33 10.17
CA GLU A 117 -24.49 -8.95 9.50
C GLU A 117 -24.77 -8.71 8.03
N TYR A 118 -24.19 -7.66 7.53
CA TYR A 118 -24.13 -7.32 6.10
C TYR A 118 -22.69 -7.40 5.61
N GLU A 119 -22.52 -7.67 4.34
CA GLU A 119 -21.28 -7.50 3.60
C GLU A 119 -21.49 -6.43 2.53
N VAL A 120 -20.68 -5.39 2.58
CA VAL A 120 -20.53 -4.43 1.48
C VAL A 120 -19.50 -4.98 0.52
N TYR A 121 -19.78 -4.95 -0.77
CA TYR A 121 -18.85 -5.34 -1.82
C TYR A 121 -18.66 -4.23 -2.84
N TYR A 122 -17.50 -4.24 -3.47
CA TYR A 122 -17.17 -3.43 -4.62
C TYR A 122 -16.47 -4.30 -5.66
N ALA A 123 -16.98 -4.31 -6.89
CA ALA A 123 -16.48 -5.10 -8.01
C ALA A 123 -16.13 -4.21 -9.19
N VAL A 124 -14.97 -4.44 -9.80
CA VAL A 124 -14.59 -3.81 -11.06
C VAL A 124 -14.07 -4.86 -12.02
N THR A 125 -14.37 -4.66 -13.31
CA THR A 125 -13.74 -5.40 -14.42
C THR A 125 -13.07 -4.37 -15.32
N PHE A 126 -11.83 -4.61 -15.68
CA PHE A 126 -11.05 -3.67 -16.47
C PHE A 126 -10.15 -4.36 -17.48
N SER A 127 -9.89 -3.65 -18.57
CA SER A 127 -8.94 -4.01 -19.62
C SER A 127 -7.94 -2.87 -19.81
N LEU A 128 -6.70 -3.18 -20.20
CA LEU A 128 -5.67 -2.19 -20.50
C LEU A 128 -5.08 -2.44 -21.88
N ARG A 129 -5.13 -1.43 -22.74
CA ARG A 129 -4.56 -1.44 -24.09
C ARG A 129 -3.58 -0.29 -24.28
N VAL A 130 -2.52 -0.53 -25.04
CA VAL A 130 -1.57 0.50 -25.49
C VAL A 130 -1.39 0.36 -27.00
N GLY A 131 -1.93 1.29 -27.76
CA GLY A 131 -2.02 1.15 -29.23
C GLY A 131 -2.84 -0.08 -29.62
N ALA A 132 -2.25 -1.00 -30.36
CA ALA A 132 -2.88 -2.26 -30.81
C ALA A 132 -2.64 -3.42 -29.81
N GLU A 133 -1.78 -3.24 -28.81
CA GLU A 133 -1.41 -4.29 -27.86
C GLU A 133 -2.37 -4.27 -26.64
N SER A 134 -2.97 -5.42 -26.34
CA SER A 134 -3.73 -5.62 -25.11
C SER A 134 -2.82 -6.18 -24.03
N LEU A 135 -2.67 -5.44 -22.93
CA LEU A 135 -1.81 -5.81 -21.80
C LEU A 135 -2.59 -6.53 -20.69
N ILE A 136 -3.87 -6.18 -20.50
CA ILE A 136 -4.81 -6.84 -19.59
C ILE A 136 -6.12 -7.02 -20.33
N ASN A 137 -6.70 -8.20 -20.25
CA ASN A 137 -7.99 -8.51 -20.84
C ASN A 137 -8.97 -8.88 -19.74
N ASP A 138 -10.05 -8.12 -19.59
CA ASP A 138 -11.23 -8.40 -18.73
C ASP A 138 -10.88 -8.97 -17.35
N GLU A 139 -9.94 -8.34 -16.67
CA GLU A 139 -9.58 -8.75 -15.31
C GLU A 139 -10.59 -8.22 -14.30
N SER A 140 -11.17 -9.14 -13.52
CA SER A 140 -12.17 -8.81 -12.50
C SER A 140 -11.55 -8.83 -11.10
N LEU A 141 -11.79 -7.79 -10.34
CA LEU A 141 -11.40 -7.65 -8.93
C LEU A 141 -12.63 -7.38 -8.08
N VAL A 142 -12.73 -8.07 -6.95
CA VAL A 142 -13.78 -7.87 -5.96
C VAL A 142 -13.14 -7.68 -4.60
N VAL A 143 -13.61 -6.71 -3.84
CA VAL A 143 -13.26 -6.49 -2.44
C VAL A 143 -14.52 -6.42 -1.59
N THR A 144 -14.44 -6.90 -0.36
CA THR A 144 -15.61 -6.96 0.54
C THR A 144 -15.22 -6.54 1.95
N ARG A 145 -16.21 -6.03 2.71
CA ARG A 145 -16.14 -5.76 4.14
C ARG A 145 -17.45 -6.11 4.79
N ALA A 146 -17.39 -6.86 5.90
CA ALA A 146 -18.54 -7.15 6.72
C ALA A 146 -18.71 -6.14 7.84
N TYR A 147 -19.97 -5.85 8.21
CA TYR A 147 -20.29 -5.07 9.39
C TYR A 147 -21.53 -5.63 10.09
N THR A 148 -21.58 -5.42 11.41
CA THR A 148 -22.72 -5.85 12.23
C THR A 148 -23.83 -4.79 12.13
N TYR A 149 -25.06 -5.25 11.86
CA TYR A 149 -26.23 -4.39 11.80
C TYR A 149 -26.97 -4.36 13.13
N ASP A 150 -27.40 -3.17 13.55
CA ASP A 150 -28.24 -2.94 14.73
C ASP A 150 -29.43 -2.07 14.30
N GLU A 151 -30.63 -2.64 14.38
CA GLU A 151 -31.87 -1.97 14.00
C GLU A 151 -32.21 -0.73 14.87
N THR A 152 -31.56 -0.59 16.03
CA THR A 152 -31.71 0.59 16.90
C THR A 152 -30.82 1.76 16.50
N GLN A 153 -29.85 1.53 15.59
CA GLN A 153 -28.82 2.49 15.18
C GLN A 153 -28.77 2.71 13.65
N VAL A 154 -29.92 2.71 12.99
CA VAL A 154 -30.02 2.74 11.53
C VAL A 154 -29.21 3.86 10.87
N LEU A 155 -29.28 5.09 11.40
CA LEU A 155 -28.54 6.24 10.84
C LEU A 155 -27.01 6.08 11.00
N ALA A 156 -26.56 5.58 12.15
CA ALA A 156 -25.14 5.32 12.37
C ALA A 156 -24.64 4.19 11.46
N LYS A 157 -25.46 3.16 11.21
CA LYS A 157 -25.12 2.05 10.31
C LYS A 157 -25.09 2.46 8.85
N ALA A 158 -25.95 3.37 8.42
CA ALA A 158 -25.90 3.95 7.08
C ALA A 158 -24.60 4.76 6.85
N ALA A 159 -24.17 5.54 7.84
CA ALA A 159 -22.91 6.26 7.77
C ALA A 159 -21.68 5.30 7.77
N GLU A 160 -21.74 4.22 8.54
CA GLU A 160 -20.70 3.18 8.55
C GLU A 160 -20.59 2.50 7.17
N GLU A 161 -21.71 2.18 6.54
CA GLU A 161 -21.75 1.59 5.20
C GLU A 161 -21.09 2.49 4.15
N GLU A 162 -21.36 3.81 4.19
CA GLU A 162 -20.75 4.77 3.27
C GLU A 162 -19.22 4.82 3.43
N ILE A 163 -18.72 4.90 4.68
CA ILE A 163 -17.28 4.85 4.96
C ILE A 163 -16.65 3.56 4.44
N LEU A 164 -17.37 2.43 4.56
CA LEU A 164 -16.89 1.16 4.03
C LEU A 164 -16.81 1.16 2.50
N ARG A 165 -17.77 1.79 1.79
CA ARG A 165 -17.74 1.92 0.33
C ARG A 165 -16.55 2.73 -0.15
N GLU A 166 -16.29 3.90 0.46
CA GLU A 166 -15.11 4.71 0.16
C GLU A 166 -13.81 3.92 0.39
N ALA A 167 -13.71 3.19 1.50
CA ALA A 167 -12.55 2.36 1.80
C ALA A 167 -12.35 1.24 0.78
N LEU A 168 -13.45 0.60 0.31
CA LEU A 168 -13.42 -0.43 -0.72
C LEU A 168 -13.02 0.14 -2.08
N ALA A 169 -13.53 1.32 -2.48
CA ALA A 169 -13.14 2.01 -3.70
C ALA A 169 -11.63 2.31 -3.71
N SER A 170 -11.10 2.82 -2.58
CA SER A 170 -9.66 3.07 -2.41
C SER A 170 -8.83 1.79 -2.46
N ASP A 171 -9.31 0.70 -1.87
CA ASP A 171 -8.61 -0.60 -1.90
C ASP A 171 -8.56 -1.16 -3.33
N LEU A 172 -9.68 -1.10 -4.07
CA LEU A 172 -9.74 -1.50 -5.48
C LEU A 172 -8.80 -0.69 -6.35
N ALA A 173 -8.81 0.64 -6.24
CA ALA A 173 -7.92 1.51 -7.02
C ALA A 173 -6.45 1.12 -6.79
N ARG A 174 -6.05 0.85 -5.54
CA ARG A 174 -4.71 0.35 -5.23
C ARG A 174 -4.41 -1.00 -5.88
N ARG A 175 -5.36 -1.95 -5.87
CA ARG A 175 -5.19 -3.28 -6.47
C ARG A 175 -5.07 -3.21 -7.99
N VAL A 176 -5.90 -2.41 -8.65
CA VAL A 176 -5.78 -2.14 -10.09
C VAL A 176 -4.39 -1.59 -10.41
N MET A 177 -3.92 -0.60 -9.64
CA MET A 177 -2.59 -0.02 -9.82
C MET A 177 -1.46 -1.03 -9.57
N GLN A 178 -1.57 -1.90 -8.57
CA GLN A 178 -0.60 -2.97 -8.33
C GLN A 178 -0.54 -3.95 -9.50
N ARG A 179 -1.70 -4.27 -10.08
CA ARG A 179 -1.79 -5.17 -11.23
C ARG A 179 -1.10 -4.57 -12.46
N ILE A 180 -1.37 -3.30 -12.75
CA ILE A 180 -0.74 -2.56 -13.83
C ILE A 180 0.79 -2.50 -13.65
N GLN A 181 1.27 -2.25 -12.42
CA GLN A 181 2.71 -2.18 -12.13
C GLN A 181 3.41 -3.53 -12.28
N ALA A 182 2.74 -4.63 -11.94
CA ALA A 182 3.28 -5.97 -12.11
C ALA A 182 3.62 -6.27 -13.58
N LEU A 183 2.84 -5.74 -14.54
CA LEU A 183 3.14 -5.86 -15.98
C LEU A 183 4.43 -5.13 -16.34
N GLY A 184 4.60 -3.89 -15.84
CA GLY A 184 5.81 -3.11 -16.08
C GLY A 184 7.07 -3.78 -15.54
N ALA A 185 6.97 -4.42 -14.39
CA ALA A 185 8.09 -5.17 -13.80
C ALA A 185 8.46 -6.43 -14.61
N THR A 186 7.47 -7.12 -15.17
CA THR A 186 7.69 -8.31 -16.00
C THR A 186 8.34 -7.96 -17.32
N ALA A 187 7.99 -6.83 -17.93
CA ALA A 187 8.58 -6.34 -19.19
C ALA A 187 10.04 -5.87 -19.01
N ALA A 188 10.46 -5.53 -17.80
CA ALA A 188 11.82 -5.08 -17.49
C ALA A 188 12.82 -6.21 -17.20
N LEU A 189 12.36 -7.47 -17.07
CA LEU A 189 13.25 -8.63 -16.88
C LEU A 189 13.82 -9.07 -18.23
N PRO A 190 15.18 -9.19 -18.37
CA PRO A 190 15.76 -9.71 -19.58
C PRO A 190 15.32 -11.17 -19.81
N PRO A 191 15.13 -11.62 -21.05
CA PRO A 191 14.80 -13.01 -21.36
C PRO A 191 15.91 -13.92 -20.85
N ARG A 192 15.55 -14.99 -20.14
CA ARG A 192 16.47 -16.03 -19.66
C ARG A 192 16.94 -16.92 -20.79
#